data_74324bb083937a0ffa2f1e67bef8e3cb
#
_entry.id   74324bb083937a0ffa2f1e67bef8e3cb
#
_cell.length_a   1.000
_cell.length_b   1.000
_cell.length_c   1.000
_cell.angle_alpha   90.00
_cell.angle_beta   90.00
_cell.angle_gamma   90.00
#
_symmetry.space_group_name_H-M   'P 1'
#
loop_
_entity.id
_entity.type
_entity.pdbx_description
1 polymer ?
#
loop_
_entity_poly.entity_id
_entity_poly.type
_entity_poly.pdbx_seq_one_letter_code
_entity_poly.pdbx_strand_id
1 'polypeptide(L)'
;GFVGAHVLYKLACDKQQVRAIYRSEKKFAIVKRIFSYYSKDAEALFNAIDWVKADLNDVPSLIDALKDITHVYHCAAFVSFEPDKFVRLQKVNIERTANIVNLCISNSIEKLCYVSAVAALGQALNNEPITETSEWNNEMAHDVYAITKYGAELEVWRGTQEGVAAVIV
;
A
#
# COMPACT_ATOMS: atom_id res chain seq x y z
N GLY A 1 -3.38 -8.63 -0.71
CA GLY A 1 -4.15 -8.20 -1.89
C GLY A 1 -3.49 -8.62 -3.20
N PHE A 2 -4.15 -8.37 -4.34
CA PHE A 2 -3.64 -8.80 -5.65
C PHE A 2 -2.25 -8.21 -5.95
N VAL A 3 -2.12 -6.89 -5.95
CA VAL A 3 -0.83 -6.21 -6.18
C VAL A 3 0.24 -6.68 -5.19
N GLY A 4 -0.06 -6.66 -3.89
CA GLY A 4 0.90 -7.08 -2.87
C GLY A 4 1.40 -8.52 -3.04
N ALA A 5 0.57 -9.45 -3.54
CA ALA A 5 1.00 -10.82 -3.81
C ALA A 5 2.02 -10.89 -4.97
N HIS A 6 1.88 -10.04 -6.00
CA HIS A 6 2.85 -9.97 -7.09
C HIS A 6 4.18 -9.34 -6.64
N VAL A 7 4.11 -8.30 -5.80
CA VAL A 7 5.31 -7.72 -5.18
C VAL A 7 6.04 -8.75 -4.34
N LEU A 8 5.32 -9.50 -3.48
CA LEU A 8 5.90 -10.58 -2.68
C LEU A 8 6.56 -11.65 -3.54
N TYR A 9 5.90 -12.06 -4.62
CA TYR A 9 6.46 -13.03 -5.56
C TYR A 9 7.81 -12.53 -6.12
N LYS A 10 7.83 -11.28 -6.62
CA LYS A 10 9.04 -10.69 -7.21
C LYS A 10 10.19 -10.61 -6.19
N LEU A 11 9.92 -10.11 -4.99
CA LEU A 11 10.92 -10.00 -3.94
C LEU A 11 11.46 -11.36 -3.50
N ALA A 12 10.58 -12.38 -3.39
CA ALA A 12 11.00 -13.75 -3.05
C ALA A 12 11.88 -14.37 -4.15
N CYS A 13 11.54 -14.15 -5.43
CA CYS A 13 12.38 -14.59 -6.55
C CYS A 13 13.77 -13.92 -6.54
N ASP A 14 13.81 -12.65 -6.15
CA ASP A 14 15.08 -11.89 -6.04
C ASP A 14 15.83 -12.22 -4.74
N LYS A 15 15.38 -13.24 -3.99
CA LYS A 15 15.98 -13.71 -2.73
C LYS A 15 16.15 -12.62 -1.67
N GLN A 16 15.25 -11.63 -1.68
CA GLN A 16 15.18 -10.62 -0.63
C GLN A 16 14.64 -11.24 0.66
N GLN A 17 15.11 -10.73 1.80
CA GLN A 17 14.49 -11.05 3.09
C GLN A 17 13.18 -10.29 3.19
N VAL A 18 12.06 -11.00 3.16
CA VAL A 18 10.73 -10.41 3.08
C VAL A 18 9.91 -10.78 4.29
N ARG A 19 9.40 -9.76 4.99
CA ARG A 19 8.33 -9.89 5.98
C ARG A 19 7.03 -9.43 5.37
N ALA A 20 5.97 -10.23 5.48
CA ALA A 20 4.65 -9.90 4.99
C ALA A 20 3.62 -9.93 6.12
N ILE A 21 2.85 -8.85 6.27
CA ILE A 21 1.79 -8.80 7.26
C ILE A 21 0.49 -9.38 6.71
N TYR A 22 -0.25 -10.09 7.54
CA TYR A 22 -1.57 -10.64 7.23
C TYR A 22 -2.54 -10.51 8.40
N ARG A 23 -3.83 -10.34 8.12
CA ARG A 23 -4.89 -10.35 9.14
C ARG A 23 -5.51 -11.74 9.33
N SER A 24 -5.57 -12.51 8.24
CA SER A 24 -6.20 -13.83 8.23
C SER A 24 -5.54 -14.72 7.19
N GLU A 25 -5.24 -15.94 7.58
CA GLU A 25 -4.66 -16.99 6.74
C GLU A 25 -5.57 -17.43 5.59
N LYS A 26 -6.87 -17.10 5.66
CA LYS A 26 -7.84 -17.41 4.59
C LYS A 26 -7.41 -16.95 3.21
N LYS A 27 -6.52 -15.96 3.13
CA LYS A 27 -6.00 -15.42 1.86
C LYS A 27 -4.68 -16.05 1.41
N PHE A 28 -4.07 -16.91 2.20
CA PHE A 28 -2.82 -17.57 1.80
C PHE A 28 -2.98 -18.43 0.56
N ALA A 29 -4.11 -19.13 0.42
CA ALA A 29 -4.41 -19.90 -0.78
C ALA A 29 -4.40 -19.03 -2.06
N ILE A 30 -4.85 -17.78 -1.97
CA ILE A 30 -4.82 -16.85 -3.10
C ILE A 30 -3.38 -16.45 -3.44
N VAL A 31 -2.55 -16.18 -2.43
CA VAL A 31 -1.14 -15.82 -2.65
C VAL A 31 -0.38 -16.99 -3.26
N LYS A 32 -0.51 -18.20 -2.72
CA LYS A 32 0.08 -19.41 -3.26
C LYS A 32 -0.34 -19.66 -4.71
N ARG A 33 -1.64 -19.47 -5.01
CA ARG A 33 -2.16 -19.58 -6.36
C ARG A 33 -1.53 -18.56 -7.32
N ILE A 34 -1.34 -17.31 -6.90
CA ILE A 34 -0.66 -16.29 -7.71
C ILE A 34 0.78 -16.75 -7.98
N PHE A 35 1.50 -17.22 -6.96
CA PHE A 35 2.87 -17.72 -7.12
C PHE A 35 2.95 -18.90 -8.12
N SER A 36 1.96 -19.82 -8.07
CA SER A 36 1.92 -20.98 -8.95
C SER A 36 1.69 -20.66 -10.44
N TYR A 37 1.20 -19.45 -10.76
CA TYR A 37 1.12 -19.00 -12.15
C TYR A 37 2.49 -18.68 -12.76
N TYR A 38 3.47 -18.38 -11.92
CA TYR A 38 4.80 -17.93 -12.34
C TYR A 38 5.90 -18.95 -12.10
N SER A 39 5.75 -19.82 -11.11
CA SER A 39 6.81 -20.74 -10.71
C SER A 39 6.29 -22.09 -10.25
N LYS A 40 7.03 -23.15 -10.60
CA LYS A 40 6.80 -24.50 -10.03
C LYS A 40 7.24 -24.57 -8.57
N ASP A 41 8.12 -23.67 -8.13
CA ASP A 41 8.64 -23.59 -6.77
C ASP A 41 7.79 -22.65 -5.87
N ALA A 42 6.53 -22.43 -6.23
CA ALA A 42 5.62 -21.52 -5.56
C ALA A 42 5.51 -21.73 -4.03
N GLU A 43 5.50 -23.00 -3.62
CA GLU A 43 5.42 -23.36 -2.19
C GLU A 43 6.71 -23.00 -1.45
N ALA A 44 7.86 -23.24 -2.03
CA ALA A 44 9.16 -22.89 -1.45
C ALA A 44 9.30 -21.36 -1.32
N LEU A 45 8.92 -20.61 -2.35
CA LEU A 45 8.93 -19.14 -2.34
C LEU A 45 7.97 -18.59 -1.28
N PHE A 46 6.77 -19.16 -1.14
CA PHE A 46 5.81 -18.77 -0.11
C PHE A 46 6.34 -19.02 1.31
N ASN A 47 6.98 -20.16 1.53
CA ASN A 47 7.53 -20.55 2.82
C ASN A 47 8.80 -19.78 3.20
N ALA A 48 9.48 -19.16 2.24
CA ALA A 48 10.64 -18.31 2.49
C ALA A 48 10.26 -16.92 3.04
N ILE A 49 8.97 -16.55 3.01
CA ILE A 49 8.48 -15.26 3.51
C ILE A 49 8.22 -15.36 5.02
N ASP A 50 8.70 -14.38 5.78
CA ASP A 50 8.36 -14.20 7.20
C ASP A 50 6.94 -13.63 7.33
N TRP A 51 5.99 -14.49 7.68
CA TRP A 51 4.58 -14.12 7.79
C TRP A 51 4.23 -13.68 9.22
N VAL A 52 3.89 -12.39 9.38
CA VAL A 52 3.53 -11.79 10.67
C VAL A 52 2.06 -11.40 10.70
N LYS A 53 1.34 -11.83 11.74
CA LYS A 53 -0.05 -11.44 11.94
C LYS A 53 -0.12 -10.04 12.52
N ALA A 54 -0.66 -9.09 11.74
CA ALA A 54 -0.85 -7.70 12.17
C ALA A 54 -2.06 -7.06 11.46
N ASP A 55 -2.66 -6.05 12.08
CA ASP A 55 -3.72 -5.23 11.48
C ASP A 55 -3.26 -3.77 11.42
N LEU A 56 -3.53 -3.10 10.30
CA LEU A 56 -3.20 -1.69 10.10
C LEU A 56 -3.92 -0.73 11.08
N ASN A 57 -4.94 -1.21 11.81
CA ASN A 57 -5.58 -0.48 12.92
C ASN A 57 -4.89 -0.71 14.26
N ASP A 58 -4.07 -1.75 14.38
CA ASP A 58 -3.41 -2.14 15.62
C ASP A 58 -1.96 -1.70 15.57
N VAL A 59 -1.73 -0.45 16.02
CA VAL A 59 -0.40 0.17 16.00
C VAL A 59 0.65 -0.66 16.78
N PRO A 60 0.36 -1.23 17.96
CA PRO A 60 1.29 -2.14 18.63
C PRO A 60 1.73 -3.31 17.74
N SER A 61 0.80 -3.99 17.07
CA SER A 61 1.16 -5.11 16.18
C SER A 61 1.98 -4.67 14.97
N LEU A 62 1.79 -3.43 14.50
CA LEU A 62 2.58 -2.85 13.41
C LEU A 62 4.01 -2.48 13.87
N ILE A 63 4.17 -1.97 15.09
CA ILE A 63 5.50 -1.69 15.67
C ILE A 63 6.33 -2.97 15.68
N ASP A 64 5.77 -4.08 16.17
CA ASP A 64 6.45 -5.36 16.18
C ASP A 64 6.74 -5.87 14.76
N ALA A 65 5.79 -5.70 13.84
CA ALA A 65 5.95 -6.12 12.44
C ALA A 65 7.03 -5.33 11.69
N LEU A 66 7.25 -4.07 12.05
CA LEU A 66 8.24 -3.19 11.40
C LEU A 66 9.62 -3.23 12.05
N LYS A 67 9.81 -4.02 13.10
CA LYS A 67 11.10 -4.16 13.76
C LYS A 67 12.14 -4.74 12.81
N ASP A 68 13.30 -4.08 12.72
CA ASP A 68 14.42 -4.44 11.84
C ASP A 68 14.09 -4.40 10.33
N ILE A 69 13.05 -3.64 9.95
CA ILE A 69 12.67 -3.41 8.55
C ILE A 69 13.30 -2.11 8.05
N THR A 70 13.85 -2.15 6.84
CA THR A 70 14.44 -0.98 6.16
C THR A 70 13.56 -0.43 5.04
N HIS A 71 12.78 -1.28 4.37
CA HIS A 71 11.97 -0.93 3.21
C HIS A 71 10.52 -1.38 3.42
N VAL A 72 9.56 -0.51 3.14
CA VAL A 72 8.12 -0.80 3.28
C VAL A 72 7.43 -0.67 1.92
N TYR A 73 6.68 -1.71 1.52
CA TYR A 73 5.79 -1.70 0.37
C TYR A 73 4.34 -1.66 0.85
N HIS A 74 3.73 -0.49 0.80
CA HIS A 74 2.35 -0.29 1.25
C HIS A 74 1.36 -0.47 0.10
N CYS A 75 0.90 -1.72 -0.08
CA CYS A 75 -0.06 -2.11 -1.13
C CYS A 75 -1.49 -2.28 -0.63
N ALA A 76 -1.75 -1.98 0.64
CA ALA A 76 -3.06 -2.22 1.23
C ALA A 76 -4.00 -1.03 0.96
N ALA A 77 -5.14 -1.31 0.37
CA ALA A 77 -6.22 -0.35 0.17
C ALA A 77 -7.58 -1.05 0.20
N PHE A 78 -8.63 -0.27 0.41
CA PHE A 78 -10.01 -0.65 0.17
C PHE A 78 -10.51 0.08 -1.07
N VAL A 79 -11.11 -0.66 -2.00
CA VAL A 79 -11.64 -0.12 -3.26
C VAL A 79 -13.16 -0.22 -3.22
N SER A 80 -13.83 0.89 -3.35
CA SER A 80 -15.28 1.00 -3.55
C SER A 80 -15.60 2.37 -4.13
N PHE A 81 -16.57 2.43 -5.04
CA PHE A 81 -17.08 3.67 -5.61
C PHE A 81 -18.45 4.06 -5.01
N GLU A 82 -18.94 3.28 -4.05
CA GLU A 82 -20.22 3.50 -3.38
C GLU A 82 -20.09 4.63 -2.35
N PRO A 83 -20.91 5.70 -2.44
CA PRO A 83 -20.84 6.85 -1.51
C PRO A 83 -21.02 6.47 -0.03
N ASP A 84 -21.85 5.46 0.27
CA ASP A 84 -22.10 4.98 1.63
C ASP A 84 -20.87 4.31 2.27
N LYS A 85 -19.85 3.98 1.48
CA LYS A 85 -18.58 3.42 1.96
C LYS A 85 -17.53 4.47 2.27
N PHE A 86 -17.84 5.77 2.12
CA PHE A 86 -16.85 6.85 2.28
C PHE A 86 -16.11 6.80 3.61
N VAL A 87 -16.84 6.70 4.73
CA VAL A 87 -16.23 6.61 6.07
C VAL A 87 -15.28 5.41 6.20
N ARG A 88 -15.65 4.28 5.61
CA ARG A 88 -14.79 3.09 5.59
C ARG A 88 -13.55 3.30 4.70
N LEU A 89 -13.73 3.95 3.56
CA LEU A 89 -12.63 4.30 2.65
C LEU A 89 -11.63 5.24 3.33
N GLN A 90 -12.11 6.31 3.98
CA GLN A 90 -11.25 7.22 4.76
C GLN A 90 -10.43 6.46 5.80
N LYS A 91 -11.10 5.66 6.61
CA LYS A 91 -10.46 4.87 7.66
C LYS A 91 -9.41 3.91 7.12
N VAL A 92 -9.68 3.24 5.99
CA VAL A 92 -8.77 2.23 5.44
C VAL A 92 -7.66 2.86 4.61
N ASN A 93 -7.99 3.84 3.77
CA ASN A 93 -7.02 4.37 2.82
C ASN A 93 -6.20 5.52 3.42
N ILE A 94 -6.83 6.42 4.19
CA ILE A 94 -6.14 7.59 4.75
C ILE A 94 -5.53 7.25 6.11
N GLU A 95 -6.36 6.95 7.13
CA GLU A 95 -5.88 6.79 8.52
C GLU A 95 -4.83 5.67 8.65
N ARG A 96 -5.04 4.53 7.98
CA ARG A 96 -4.07 3.43 8.04
C ARG A 96 -2.78 3.73 7.27
N THR A 97 -2.87 4.51 6.19
CA THR A 97 -1.67 5.00 5.51
C THR A 97 -0.90 5.97 6.41
N ALA A 98 -1.61 6.87 7.13
CA ALA A 98 -1.00 7.72 8.13
C ALA A 98 -0.28 6.92 9.23
N ASN A 99 -0.89 5.82 9.73
CA ASN A 99 -0.23 4.93 10.69
C ASN A 99 1.08 4.35 10.14
N ILE A 100 1.08 3.85 8.89
CA ILE A 100 2.30 3.33 8.25
C ILE A 100 3.34 4.43 8.10
N VAL A 101 2.95 5.62 7.63
CA VAL A 101 3.87 6.76 7.47
C VAL A 101 4.49 7.15 8.80
N ASN A 102 3.69 7.30 9.86
CA ASN A 102 4.19 7.63 11.20
C ASN A 102 5.18 6.58 11.73
N LEU A 103 4.90 5.30 11.47
CA LEU A 103 5.81 4.22 11.85
C LEU A 103 7.09 4.21 10.97
N CYS A 104 7.01 4.58 9.70
CA CYS A 104 8.19 4.76 8.87
C CYS A 104 9.11 5.86 9.41
N ILE A 105 8.53 6.97 9.86
CA ILE A 105 9.27 8.07 10.50
C ILE A 105 9.93 7.59 11.80
N SER A 106 9.13 7.01 12.71
CA SER A 106 9.60 6.63 14.05
C SER A 106 10.63 5.50 14.05
N ASN A 107 10.59 4.61 13.04
CA ASN A 107 11.54 3.50 12.91
C ASN A 107 12.68 3.79 11.91
N SER A 108 12.81 5.03 11.43
CA SER A 108 13.86 5.43 10.47
C SER A 108 13.90 4.51 9.23
N ILE A 109 12.73 4.18 8.69
CA ILE A 109 12.62 3.37 7.47
C ILE A 109 13.33 4.08 6.32
N GLU A 110 14.22 3.39 5.65
CA GLU A 110 15.03 3.94 4.56
C GLU A 110 14.19 4.29 3.34
N LYS A 111 13.15 3.50 3.02
CA LYS A 111 12.29 3.76 1.87
C LYS A 111 10.88 3.21 2.03
N LEU A 112 9.90 4.04 1.69
CA LEU A 112 8.48 3.68 1.57
C LEU A 112 8.09 3.67 0.09
N CYS A 113 7.59 2.53 -0.41
CA CYS A 113 6.89 2.43 -1.69
C CYS A 113 5.38 2.37 -1.41
N TYR A 114 4.65 3.37 -1.87
CA TYR A 114 3.19 3.44 -1.73
C TYR A 114 2.51 3.19 -3.07
N VAL A 115 1.61 2.21 -3.10
CA VAL A 115 0.78 1.93 -4.28
C VAL A 115 -0.44 2.83 -4.26
N SER A 116 -0.46 3.82 -5.14
CA SER A 116 -1.57 4.74 -5.30
C SER A 116 -2.56 4.27 -6.38
N ALA A 117 -3.17 5.18 -7.07
CA ALA A 117 -4.08 4.95 -8.17
C ALA A 117 -4.14 6.18 -9.08
N VAL A 118 -4.34 5.97 -10.38
CA VAL A 118 -4.59 7.07 -11.33
C VAL A 118 -5.73 7.98 -10.86
N ALA A 119 -6.70 7.44 -10.12
CA ALA A 119 -7.81 8.22 -9.54
C ALA A 119 -7.35 9.32 -8.56
N ALA A 120 -6.14 9.24 -8.01
CA ALA A 120 -5.59 10.27 -7.13
C ALA A 120 -4.96 11.44 -7.89
N LEU A 121 -4.75 11.29 -9.20
CA LEU A 121 -4.30 12.38 -10.07
C LEU A 121 -5.48 13.30 -10.42
N GLY A 122 -5.19 14.51 -10.87
CA GLY A 122 -6.20 15.45 -11.37
C GLY A 122 -6.93 14.89 -12.60
N GLN A 123 -8.04 15.52 -12.92
CA GLN A 123 -8.77 15.19 -14.14
C GLN A 123 -8.08 15.82 -15.36
N ALA A 124 -8.25 15.17 -16.52
CA ALA A 124 -7.78 15.73 -17.79
C ALA A 124 -8.45 17.06 -18.08
N LEU A 125 -7.68 18.09 -18.35
CA LEU A 125 -8.14 19.36 -18.86
C LEU A 125 -7.91 19.39 -20.38
N ASN A 126 -8.87 19.92 -21.13
CA ASN A 126 -8.72 20.13 -22.60
C ASN A 126 -8.34 18.87 -23.40
N ASN A 127 -8.80 17.68 -23.01
CA ASN A 127 -8.45 16.39 -23.63
C ASN A 127 -6.94 16.05 -23.57
N GLU A 128 -6.17 16.66 -22.69
CA GLU A 128 -4.79 16.26 -22.46
C GLU A 128 -4.70 14.95 -21.67
N PRO A 129 -3.64 14.13 -21.85
CA PRO A 129 -3.44 12.94 -21.06
C PRO A 129 -3.26 13.28 -19.59
N ILE A 130 -3.82 12.45 -18.70
CA ILE A 130 -3.54 12.52 -17.26
C ILE A 130 -2.13 11.98 -17.03
N THR A 131 -1.32 12.76 -16.33
CA THR A 131 0.07 12.41 -15.97
C THR A 131 0.31 12.75 -14.51
N GLU A 132 1.49 12.43 -14.00
CA GLU A 132 1.91 12.73 -12.63
C GLU A 132 2.01 14.26 -12.35
N THR A 133 1.98 15.08 -13.39
CA THR A 133 1.94 16.54 -13.28
C THR A 133 0.52 17.12 -13.30
N SER A 134 -0.50 16.26 -13.46
CA SER A 134 -1.90 16.69 -13.44
C SER A 134 -2.31 17.06 -12.01
N GLU A 135 -2.69 18.32 -11.81
CA GLU A 135 -3.03 18.84 -10.50
C GLU A 135 -4.41 18.40 -10.04
N TRP A 136 -4.52 18.05 -8.77
CA TRP A 136 -5.81 17.78 -8.13
C TRP A 136 -6.61 19.08 -7.97
N ASN A 137 -7.84 19.09 -8.47
CA ASN A 137 -8.75 20.23 -8.33
C ASN A 137 -9.94 19.86 -7.44
N ASN A 138 -10.04 20.46 -6.26
CA ASN A 138 -11.12 20.23 -5.31
C ASN A 138 -12.50 20.72 -5.79
N GLU A 139 -12.56 21.61 -6.79
CA GLU A 139 -13.81 22.12 -7.36
C GLU A 139 -14.45 21.14 -8.35
N MET A 140 -13.68 20.17 -8.84
CA MET A 140 -14.19 19.14 -9.73
C MET A 140 -14.84 18.00 -8.94
N ALA A 141 -15.87 17.39 -9.53
CA ALA A 141 -16.50 16.22 -8.94
C ALA A 141 -15.56 15.02 -8.98
N HIS A 142 -15.29 14.45 -7.81
CA HIS A 142 -14.51 13.24 -7.65
C HIS A 142 -15.33 12.14 -6.99
N ASP A 143 -15.07 10.88 -7.34
CA ASP A 143 -15.65 9.77 -6.61
C ASP A 143 -14.99 9.59 -5.22
N VAL A 144 -15.70 8.90 -4.33
CA VAL A 144 -15.26 8.71 -2.94
C VAL A 144 -13.95 7.92 -2.82
N TYR A 145 -13.64 7.06 -3.80
CA TYR A 145 -12.37 6.35 -3.83
C TYR A 145 -11.22 7.28 -4.19
N ALA A 146 -11.40 8.09 -5.25
CA ALA A 146 -10.43 9.10 -5.68
C ALA A 146 -10.05 10.05 -4.53
N ILE A 147 -11.05 10.62 -3.84
CA ILE A 147 -10.85 11.50 -2.69
C ILE A 147 -9.97 10.83 -1.62
N THR A 148 -10.25 9.55 -1.31
CA THR A 148 -9.50 8.86 -0.26
C THR A 148 -8.11 8.39 -0.70
N LYS A 149 -7.89 8.13 -1.98
CA LYS A 149 -6.55 7.84 -2.52
C LYS A 149 -5.69 9.08 -2.56
N TYR A 150 -6.25 10.21 -2.98
CA TYR A 150 -5.57 11.50 -2.90
C TYR A 150 -5.21 11.87 -1.47
N GLY A 151 -6.18 11.77 -0.53
CA GLY A 151 -5.91 12.00 0.89
C GLY A 151 -4.82 11.10 1.49
N ALA A 152 -4.73 9.85 1.01
CA ALA A 152 -3.66 8.95 1.41
C ALA A 152 -2.28 9.34 0.83
N GLU A 153 -2.24 9.87 -0.40
CA GLU A 153 -1.01 10.45 -0.97
C GLU A 153 -0.52 11.65 -0.18
N LEU A 154 -1.44 12.52 0.27
CA LEU A 154 -1.08 13.67 1.12
C LEU A 154 -0.38 13.21 2.41
N GLU A 155 -0.79 12.09 3.01
CA GLU A 155 -0.10 11.50 4.15
C GLU A 155 1.32 11.02 3.79
N VAL A 156 1.49 10.41 2.62
CA VAL A 156 2.83 10.00 2.14
C VAL A 156 3.71 11.22 1.89
N TRP A 157 3.17 12.26 1.25
CA TRP A 157 3.88 13.52 1.02
C TRP A 157 4.25 14.21 2.34
N ARG A 158 3.36 14.20 3.34
CA ARG A 158 3.68 14.66 4.69
C ARG A 158 4.90 13.90 5.24
N GLY A 159 4.91 12.57 5.12
CA GLY A 159 6.03 11.74 5.54
C GLY A 159 7.34 12.11 4.86
N THR A 160 7.32 12.52 3.58
CA THR A 160 8.54 12.97 2.91
C THR A 160 9.07 14.29 3.48
N GLN A 161 8.19 15.20 3.89
CA GLN A 161 8.59 16.43 4.57
C GLN A 161 9.21 16.15 5.96
N GLU A 162 8.85 15.02 6.57
CA GLU A 162 9.37 14.56 7.86
C GLU A 162 10.56 13.59 7.71
N GLY A 163 11.12 13.45 6.50
CA GLY A 163 12.39 12.77 6.25
C GLY A 163 12.28 11.32 5.72
N VAL A 164 11.07 10.80 5.45
CA VAL A 164 10.90 9.48 4.83
C VAL A 164 11.19 9.58 3.33
N ALA A 165 12.15 8.82 2.82
CA ALA A 165 12.29 8.66 1.37
C ALA A 165 11.12 7.82 0.85
N ALA A 166 10.24 8.41 0.02
CA ALA A 166 9.10 7.70 -0.53
C ALA A 166 9.08 7.69 -2.06
N VAL A 167 8.46 6.66 -2.62
CA VAL A 167 8.04 6.59 -4.02
C VAL A 167 6.57 6.21 -4.07
N ILE A 168 5.80 6.92 -4.89
CA ILE A 168 4.39 6.66 -5.16
C ILE A 168 4.29 6.08 -6.57
N VAL A 169 3.54 4.99 -6.73
CA VAL A 169 3.36 4.26 -7.98
C VAL A 169 1.89 3.98 -8.25
#